data_a417ab824e05d537ce233c606ca9cc5b
#
_entry.id   a417ab824e05d537ce233c606ca9cc5b
#
_cell.length_a   1.000
_cell.length_b   1.000
_cell.length_c   1.000
_cell.angle_alpha   90.00
_cell.angle_beta   90.00
_cell.angle_gamma   90.00
#
_symmetry.space_group_name_H-M   'P 1'
#
loop_
_entity.id
_entity.type
_entity.pdbx_description
1 polymer ?
#
loop_
_entity_poly.entity_id
_entity_poly.type
_entity_poly.pdbx_seq_one_letter_code
_entity_poly.pdbx_strand_id
1 'polypeptide(L)'
;MLIIAEIGQNHNGDLEIAKKLIRVAREKGADIVKFQLYDVDRIFPPDFQWYKEAKEAQLTKEQVLELAGDCENVGIEFSASVFDLERLQWTEELGMKRYKIASRSIYEEELINKIAATGKDIMVSLGMYKEDGFPEINTKGKVDFLYCVAKYPTMPEDLDFLNVDFSRHAGFSDHTIGITASLIAMARGARIIEKHFTLDKQMYGPDHSGSMNPNELGQLVRYSQQIEDILGHNTAK
;
A
#
# COMPACT_ATOMS: atom_id res chain seq x y z
N MET A 1 1.03 12.66 9.24
CA MET A 1 1.09 12.01 7.91
C MET A 1 1.29 10.51 8.12
N LEU A 2 0.64 9.65 7.34
CA LEU A 2 0.83 8.19 7.38
C LEU A 2 1.55 7.76 6.10
N ILE A 3 2.75 7.20 6.22
CA ILE A 3 3.58 6.75 5.10
C ILE A 3 3.60 5.23 5.06
N ILE A 4 3.07 4.66 3.99
CA ILE A 4 2.98 3.21 3.77
C ILE A 4 4.01 2.82 2.70
N ALA A 5 5.02 2.07 3.12
CA ALA A 5 5.99 1.45 2.22
C ALA A 5 5.39 0.14 1.67
N GLU A 6 4.88 0.18 0.46
CA GLU A 6 4.33 -1.00 -0.22
C GLU A 6 5.47 -1.89 -0.72
N ILE A 7 5.79 -2.92 0.03
CA ILE A 7 6.75 -3.94 -0.39
C ILE A 7 6.16 -4.77 -1.55
N GLY A 8 4.84 -5.05 -1.46
CA GLY A 8 4.15 -5.79 -2.50
C GLY A 8 4.83 -7.12 -2.79
N GLN A 9 5.33 -7.28 -4.02
CA GLN A 9 6.08 -8.44 -4.49
C GLN A 9 7.61 -8.20 -4.55
N ASN A 10 8.11 -7.03 -4.17
CA ASN A 10 9.52 -6.65 -4.30
C ASN A 10 10.50 -7.46 -3.42
N HIS A 11 10.01 -8.41 -2.65
CA HIS A 11 10.84 -9.42 -1.98
C HIS A 11 11.20 -10.59 -2.90
N ASN A 12 10.59 -10.73 -4.09
CA ASN A 12 10.87 -11.78 -5.09
C ASN A 12 10.83 -13.20 -4.52
N GLY A 13 10.01 -13.48 -3.49
CA GLY A 13 9.92 -14.77 -2.81
C GLY A 13 11.03 -15.05 -1.79
N ASP A 14 12.02 -14.17 -1.66
CA ASP A 14 13.12 -14.29 -0.69
C ASP A 14 12.77 -13.61 0.63
N LEU A 15 12.65 -14.40 1.71
CA LEU A 15 12.32 -13.90 3.04
C LEU A 15 13.39 -12.99 3.63
N GLU A 16 14.67 -13.21 3.33
CA GLU A 16 15.74 -12.34 3.84
C GLU A 16 15.70 -10.97 3.16
N ILE A 17 15.33 -10.92 1.88
CA ILE A 17 15.04 -9.65 1.18
C ILE A 17 13.81 -8.98 1.81
N ALA A 18 12.72 -9.72 2.08
CA ALA A 18 11.52 -9.19 2.72
C ALA A 18 11.84 -8.58 4.10
N LYS A 19 12.57 -9.30 4.96
CA LYS A 19 13.01 -8.81 6.27
C LYS A 19 13.92 -7.59 6.16
N LYS A 20 14.81 -7.55 5.17
CA LYS A 20 15.65 -6.39 4.91
C LYS A 20 14.82 -5.18 4.48
N LEU A 21 13.80 -5.37 3.63
CA LEU A 21 12.87 -4.32 3.24
C LEU A 21 12.12 -3.75 4.46
N ILE A 22 11.64 -4.60 5.37
CA ILE A 22 10.99 -4.19 6.63
C ILE A 22 11.94 -3.32 7.47
N ARG A 23 13.16 -3.79 7.74
CA ARG A 23 14.15 -3.06 8.55
C ARG A 23 14.48 -1.70 7.93
N VAL A 24 14.76 -1.67 6.63
CA VAL A 24 15.12 -0.43 5.93
C VAL A 24 13.93 0.53 5.87
N ALA A 25 12.71 0.05 5.63
CA ALA A 25 11.52 0.91 5.68
C ALA A 25 11.36 1.57 7.05
N ARG A 26 11.54 0.80 8.15
CA ARG A 26 11.52 1.35 9.52
C ARG A 26 12.61 2.36 9.76
N GLU A 27 13.85 2.07 9.37
CA GLU A 27 15.01 2.99 9.49
C GLU A 27 14.80 4.30 8.74
N LYS A 28 14.10 4.27 7.60
CA LYS A 28 13.77 5.44 6.79
C LYS A 28 12.53 6.19 7.26
N GLY A 29 11.84 5.67 8.28
CA GLY A 29 10.75 6.36 8.95
C GLY A 29 9.36 6.09 8.37
N ALA A 30 9.16 5.02 7.61
CA ALA A 30 7.83 4.57 7.24
C ALA A 30 7.05 4.13 8.49
N ASP A 31 5.74 4.38 8.49
CA ASP A 31 4.84 3.98 9.57
C ASP A 31 4.36 2.54 9.40
N ILE A 32 4.13 2.14 8.17
CA ILE A 32 3.59 0.83 7.80
C ILE A 32 4.42 0.23 6.67
N VAL A 33 4.66 -1.07 6.73
CA VAL A 33 5.04 -1.87 5.56
C VAL A 33 3.84 -2.70 5.12
N LYS A 34 3.61 -2.76 3.80
CA LYS A 34 2.48 -3.49 3.25
C LYS A 34 2.93 -4.56 2.27
N PHE A 35 2.34 -5.74 2.39
CA PHE A 35 2.52 -6.88 1.50
C PHE A 35 1.27 -7.15 0.67
N GLN A 36 1.38 -8.06 -0.29
CA GLN A 36 0.27 -8.55 -1.09
C GLN A 36 0.11 -10.05 -0.81
N LEU A 37 -1.07 -10.44 -0.29
CA LEU A 37 -1.38 -11.82 0.06
C LEU A 37 -2.44 -12.36 -0.89
N TYR A 38 -2.02 -13.26 -1.77
CA TYR A 38 -2.84 -13.78 -2.86
C TYR A 38 -2.57 -15.25 -3.14
N ASP A 39 -3.47 -15.87 -3.87
CA ASP A 39 -3.25 -17.09 -4.61
C ASP A 39 -3.05 -16.72 -6.09
N VAL A 40 -1.87 -16.97 -6.62
CA VAL A 40 -1.53 -16.55 -7.99
C VAL A 40 -2.48 -17.16 -9.02
N ASP A 41 -2.89 -18.41 -8.82
CA ASP A 41 -3.76 -19.13 -9.74
C ASP A 41 -5.19 -18.55 -9.81
N ARG A 42 -5.57 -17.76 -8.78
CA ARG A 42 -6.86 -17.04 -8.73
C ARG A 42 -6.82 -15.66 -9.35
N ILE A 43 -5.68 -14.97 -9.27
CA ILE A 43 -5.61 -13.56 -9.66
C ILE A 43 -4.92 -13.30 -10.99
N PHE A 44 -4.12 -14.24 -11.48
CA PHE A 44 -3.43 -14.11 -12.76
C PHE A 44 -3.67 -15.33 -13.64
N PRO A 45 -3.96 -15.12 -14.94
CA PRO A 45 -4.00 -16.22 -15.89
C PRO A 45 -2.57 -16.76 -16.11
N PRO A 46 -2.42 -18.07 -16.45
CA PRO A 46 -1.09 -18.70 -16.61
C PRO A 46 -0.20 -18.08 -17.70
N ASP A 47 -0.80 -17.37 -18.67
CA ASP A 47 -0.10 -16.64 -19.73
C ASP A 47 0.24 -15.19 -19.38
N PHE A 48 -0.05 -14.76 -18.15
CA PHE A 48 0.39 -13.44 -17.68
C PHE A 48 1.90 -13.35 -17.66
N GLN A 49 2.46 -12.29 -18.25
CA GLN A 49 3.91 -12.18 -18.45
C GLN A 49 4.76 -12.28 -17.17
N TRP A 50 4.18 -11.97 -16.00
CA TRP A 50 4.84 -12.01 -14.69
C TRP A 50 4.28 -13.13 -13.79
N TYR A 51 3.59 -14.12 -14.38
CA TYR A 51 2.96 -15.19 -13.61
C TYR A 51 3.97 -16.00 -12.77
N LYS A 52 5.14 -16.30 -13.35
CA LYS A 52 6.18 -17.07 -12.67
C LYS A 52 6.74 -16.30 -11.47
N GLU A 53 7.06 -15.02 -11.66
CA GLU A 53 7.57 -14.13 -10.62
C GLU A 53 6.53 -13.91 -9.52
N ALA A 54 5.27 -13.72 -9.89
CA ALA A 54 4.18 -13.62 -8.93
C ALA A 54 4.00 -14.93 -8.13
N LYS A 55 4.20 -16.10 -8.77
CA LYS A 55 4.13 -17.40 -8.08
C LYS A 55 5.29 -17.60 -7.12
N GLU A 56 6.49 -17.20 -7.50
CA GLU A 56 7.67 -17.21 -6.63
C GLU A 56 7.53 -16.23 -5.44
N ALA A 57 6.88 -15.08 -5.67
CA ALA A 57 6.61 -14.07 -4.64
C ALA A 57 5.36 -14.35 -3.79
N GLN A 58 4.59 -15.39 -4.06
CA GLN A 58 3.44 -15.77 -3.26
C GLN A 58 3.90 -16.26 -1.87
N LEU A 59 3.42 -15.59 -0.82
CA LEU A 59 3.76 -15.93 0.57
C LEU A 59 2.85 -17.05 1.10
N THR A 60 3.44 -17.96 1.88
CA THR A 60 2.71 -18.95 2.69
C THR A 60 2.26 -18.31 4.01
N LYS A 61 1.34 -18.99 4.72
CA LYS A 61 0.87 -18.53 6.03
C LYS A 61 2.03 -18.40 7.03
N GLU A 62 2.92 -19.39 7.06
CA GLU A 62 4.08 -19.40 7.96
C GLU A 62 5.02 -18.22 7.68
N GLN A 63 5.25 -17.91 6.40
CA GLN A 63 6.05 -16.76 6.01
C GLN A 63 5.40 -15.43 6.42
N VAL A 64 4.09 -15.32 6.26
CA VAL A 64 3.34 -14.12 6.71
C VAL A 64 3.44 -13.93 8.22
N LEU A 65 3.31 -15.01 9.01
CA LEU A 65 3.50 -14.99 10.46
C LEU A 65 4.92 -14.54 10.84
N GLU A 66 5.93 -15.07 10.16
CA GLU A 66 7.32 -14.72 10.40
C GLU A 66 7.59 -13.23 10.10
N LEU A 67 7.12 -12.72 8.95
CA LEU A 67 7.29 -11.31 8.55
C LEU A 67 6.53 -10.35 9.48
N ALA A 68 5.34 -10.73 9.96
CA ALA A 68 4.61 -9.94 10.95
C ALA A 68 5.36 -9.87 12.28
N GLY A 69 5.97 -10.98 12.72
CA GLY A 69 6.86 -10.99 13.89
C GLY A 69 8.10 -10.10 13.71
N ASP A 70 8.72 -10.11 12.53
CA ASP A 70 9.83 -9.19 12.23
C ASP A 70 9.38 -7.72 12.27
N CYS A 71 8.20 -7.40 11.77
CA CYS A 71 7.64 -6.04 11.88
C CYS A 71 7.45 -5.61 13.35
N GLU A 72 6.92 -6.50 14.20
CA GLU A 72 6.77 -6.24 15.64
C GLU A 72 8.13 -6.00 16.31
N ASN A 73 9.12 -6.85 16.00
CA ASN A 73 10.46 -6.77 16.57
C ASN A 73 11.17 -5.44 16.24
N VAL A 74 10.96 -4.89 15.03
CA VAL A 74 11.58 -3.61 14.65
C VAL A 74 10.69 -2.40 14.94
N GLY A 75 9.45 -2.62 15.37
CA GLY A 75 8.51 -1.56 15.74
C GLY A 75 7.94 -0.81 14.55
N ILE A 76 7.55 -1.53 13.48
CA ILE A 76 6.79 -1.02 12.34
C ILE A 76 5.48 -1.78 12.21
N GLU A 77 4.41 -1.12 11.76
CA GLU A 77 3.12 -1.80 11.56
C GLU A 77 3.18 -2.70 10.31
N PHE A 78 2.78 -3.97 10.49
CA PHE A 78 2.51 -4.89 9.38
C PHE A 78 1.12 -4.61 8.82
N SER A 79 1.01 -4.55 7.49
CA SER A 79 -0.26 -4.49 6.76
C SER A 79 -0.21 -5.34 5.51
N ALA A 80 -1.38 -5.67 4.96
CA ALA A 80 -1.49 -6.40 3.71
C ALA A 80 -2.71 -5.99 2.90
N SER A 81 -2.59 -6.05 1.57
CA SER A 81 -3.73 -6.25 0.69
C SER A 81 -4.01 -7.74 0.63
N VAL A 82 -5.21 -8.16 1.00
CA VAL A 82 -5.67 -9.56 0.89
C VAL A 82 -6.56 -9.69 -0.34
N PHE A 83 -6.38 -10.77 -1.10
CA PHE A 83 -7.09 -10.96 -2.36
C PHE A 83 -8.05 -12.17 -2.34
N ASP A 84 -8.22 -12.80 -1.18
CA ASP A 84 -9.19 -13.86 -0.97
C ASP A 84 -9.50 -14.06 0.52
N LEU A 85 -10.52 -14.89 0.80
CA LEU A 85 -11.01 -15.12 2.16
C LEU A 85 -10.04 -15.93 3.03
N GLU A 86 -9.22 -16.79 2.43
CA GLU A 86 -8.23 -17.57 3.17
C GLU A 86 -7.13 -16.65 3.72
N ARG A 87 -6.62 -15.71 2.89
CA ARG A 87 -5.61 -14.73 3.30
C ARG A 87 -6.20 -13.71 4.29
N LEU A 88 -7.48 -13.38 4.14
CA LEU A 88 -8.20 -12.59 5.15
C LEU A 88 -8.20 -13.31 6.51
N GLN A 89 -8.49 -14.61 6.55
CA GLN A 89 -8.45 -15.37 7.78
C GLN A 89 -7.06 -15.37 8.43
N TRP A 90 -5.98 -15.54 7.64
CA TRP A 90 -4.61 -15.49 8.17
C TRP A 90 -4.32 -14.16 8.88
N THR A 91 -4.74 -13.04 8.25
CA THR A 91 -4.51 -11.69 8.80
C THR A 91 -5.40 -11.39 10.00
N GLU A 92 -6.59 -11.99 10.11
CA GLU A 92 -7.41 -11.91 11.32
C GLU A 92 -6.76 -12.67 12.49
N GLU A 93 -6.21 -13.86 12.25
CA GLU A 93 -5.48 -14.64 13.27
C GLU A 93 -4.22 -13.91 13.76
N LEU A 94 -3.56 -13.13 12.88
CA LEU A 94 -2.45 -12.24 13.23
C LEU A 94 -2.87 -11.00 14.04
N GLY A 95 -4.15 -10.68 14.08
CA GLY A 95 -4.63 -9.45 14.71
C GLY A 95 -4.25 -8.19 13.95
N MET A 96 -4.14 -8.25 12.60
CA MET A 96 -3.85 -7.09 11.77
C MET A 96 -4.79 -5.91 12.09
N LYS A 97 -4.25 -4.69 12.23
CA LYS A 97 -4.99 -3.55 12.78
C LYS A 97 -5.95 -2.91 11.80
N ARG A 98 -5.60 -2.91 10.51
CA ARG A 98 -6.36 -2.27 9.43
C ARG A 98 -6.21 -3.04 8.13
N TYR A 99 -7.16 -2.86 7.22
CA TYR A 99 -7.18 -3.53 5.93
C TYR A 99 -6.93 -2.55 4.78
N LYS A 100 -6.40 -3.09 3.68
CA LYS A 100 -6.29 -2.40 2.41
C LYS A 100 -7.06 -3.16 1.33
N ILE A 101 -8.04 -2.49 0.74
CA ILE A 101 -8.73 -2.95 -0.48
C ILE A 101 -7.97 -2.33 -1.67
N ALA A 102 -7.31 -3.18 -2.44
CA ALA A 102 -6.59 -2.76 -3.64
C ALA A 102 -7.57 -2.35 -4.75
N SER A 103 -7.13 -1.48 -5.67
CA SER A 103 -7.98 -1.01 -6.79
C SER A 103 -8.60 -2.14 -7.59
N ARG A 104 -7.88 -3.24 -7.81
CA ARG A 104 -8.38 -4.40 -8.57
C ARG A 104 -9.52 -5.15 -7.86
N SER A 105 -9.59 -5.08 -6.52
CA SER A 105 -10.60 -5.78 -5.72
C SER A 105 -11.83 -4.92 -5.43
N ILE A 106 -11.94 -3.73 -6.03
CA ILE A 106 -13.01 -2.76 -5.72
C ILE A 106 -14.43 -3.26 -6.04
N TYR A 107 -14.56 -4.29 -6.87
CA TYR A 107 -15.82 -4.93 -7.23
C TYR A 107 -15.96 -6.35 -6.67
N GLU A 108 -15.05 -6.80 -5.81
CA GLU A 108 -15.11 -8.11 -5.16
C GLU A 108 -16.00 -8.03 -3.89
N GLU A 109 -17.32 -7.94 -4.09
CA GLU A 109 -18.31 -7.68 -3.03
C GLU A 109 -18.18 -8.63 -1.84
N GLU A 110 -17.99 -9.94 -2.08
CA GLU A 110 -17.87 -10.93 -1.00
C GLU A 110 -16.65 -10.63 -0.11
N LEU A 111 -15.51 -10.37 -0.72
CA LEU A 111 -14.27 -10.04 0.01
C LEU A 111 -14.43 -8.71 0.77
N ILE A 112 -14.97 -7.68 0.12
CA ILE A 112 -15.22 -6.36 0.72
C ILE A 112 -16.15 -6.50 1.93
N ASN A 113 -17.26 -7.23 1.81
CA ASN A 113 -18.21 -7.43 2.89
C ASN A 113 -17.59 -8.21 4.07
N LYS A 114 -16.73 -9.18 3.80
CA LYS A 114 -16.02 -9.92 4.85
C LYS A 114 -14.97 -9.06 5.56
N ILE A 115 -14.23 -8.24 4.82
CA ILE A 115 -13.32 -7.25 5.40
C ILE A 115 -14.10 -6.23 6.26
N ALA A 116 -15.21 -5.70 5.75
CA ALA A 116 -16.05 -4.74 6.46
C ALA A 116 -16.64 -5.33 7.75
N ALA A 117 -16.99 -6.62 7.74
CA ALA A 117 -17.52 -7.33 8.91
C ALA A 117 -16.50 -7.47 10.06
N THR A 118 -15.20 -7.31 9.80
CA THR A 118 -14.17 -7.29 10.87
C THR A 118 -14.32 -6.08 11.79
N GLY A 119 -14.95 -5.01 11.32
CA GLY A 119 -15.12 -3.76 12.05
C GLY A 119 -13.83 -2.94 12.20
N LYS A 120 -12.74 -3.34 11.55
CA LYS A 120 -11.46 -2.63 11.55
C LYS A 120 -11.44 -1.50 10.52
N ASP A 121 -10.47 -0.60 10.64
CA ASP A 121 -10.27 0.48 9.67
C ASP A 121 -9.87 -0.07 8.30
N ILE A 122 -10.37 0.57 7.24
CA ILE A 122 -10.18 0.13 5.86
C ILE A 122 -9.66 1.28 5.02
N MET A 123 -8.58 1.06 4.30
CA MET A 123 -8.10 1.94 3.24
C MET A 123 -8.50 1.37 1.88
N VAL A 124 -9.05 2.19 0.99
CA VAL A 124 -9.57 1.75 -0.32
C VAL A 124 -8.96 2.56 -1.43
N SER A 125 -8.22 1.94 -2.33
CA SER A 125 -7.74 2.60 -3.55
C SER A 125 -8.78 2.56 -4.66
N LEU A 126 -9.05 3.72 -5.28
CA LEU A 126 -10.12 3.90 -6.25
C LEU A 126 -9.67 3.87 -7.72
N GLY A 127 -8.44 3.46 -8.03
CA GLY A 127 -7.88 3.55 -9.37
C GLY A 127 -8.61 2.75 -10.46
N MET A 128 -9.39 1.74 -10.09
CA MET A 128 -10.23 0.96 -11.00
C MET A 128 -11.74 1.19 -10.78
N TYR A 129 -12.12 2.04 -9.83
CA TYR A 129 -13.51 2.41 -9.61
C TYR A 129 -14.00 3.36 -10.70
N LYS A 130 -15.14 3.03 -11.33
CA LYS A 130 -15.64 3.72 -12.54
C LYS A 130 -16.91 4.52 -12.31
N GLU A 131 -17.46 4.44 -11.11
CA GLU A 131 -18.73 5.08 -10.77
C GLU A 131 -18.48 6.47 -10.15
N ASP A 132 -19.50 7.32 -10.17
CA ASP A 132 -19.43 8.63 -9.53
C ASP A 132 -19.41 8.51 -8.00
N GLY A 133 -18.58 9.31 -7.36
CA GLY A 133 -18.49 9.36 -5.89
C GLY A 133 -17.57 8.29 -5.29
N PHE A 134 -18.00 7.69 -4.18
CA PHE A 134 -17.26 6.65 -3.45
C PHE A 134 -18.13 5.42 -3.25
N PRO A 135 -17.56 4.21 -3.28
CA PRO A 135 -18.31 3.01 -2.99
C PRO A 135 -18.82 3.02 -1.54
N GLU A 136 -20.02 2.50 -1.33
CA GLU A 136 -20.57 2.31 0.00
C GLU A 136 -19.98 1.06 0.64
N ILE A 137 -19.32 1.21 1.79
CA ILE A 137 -18.75 0.11 2.57
C ILE A 137 -19.35 0.15 3.97
N ASN A 138 -20.22 -0.81 4.26
CA ASN A 138 -20.91 -0.87 5.55
C ASN A 138 -20.03 -1.55 6.61
N THR A 139 -19.31 -0.76 7.39
CA THR A 139 -18.41 -1.21 8.45
C THR A 139 -18.55 -0.37 9.72
N LYS A 140 -18.09 -0.89 10.86
CA LYS A 140 -17.95 -0.13 12.12
C LYS A 140 -16.63 0.66 12.18
N GLY A 141 -15.64 0.26 11.39
CA GLY A 141 -14.35 0.94 11.30
C GLY A 141 -14.43 2.18 10.41
N LYS A 142 -13.36 2.95 10.41
CA LYS A 142 -13.18 4.08 9.50
C LYS A 142 -12.89 3.58 8.10
N VAL A 143 -13.44 4.27 7.08
CA VAL A 143 -13.08 4.02 5.67
C VAL A 143 -12.34 5.25 5.14
N ASP A 144 -11.11 5.05 4.72
CA ASP A 144 -10.25 6.05 4.09
C ASP A 144 -10.09 5.75 2.59
N PHE A 145 -10.64 6.60 1.73
CA PHE A 145 -10.49 6.47 0.28
C PHE A 145 -9.21 7.13 -0.19
N LEU A 146 -8.44 6.40 -1.00
CA LEU A 146 -7.20 6.89 -1.60
C LEU A 146 -7.43 7.15 -3.08
N TYR A 147 -7.09 8.36 -3.54
CA TYR A 147 -6.94 8.60 -4.96
C TYR A 147 -5.84 7.67 -5.50
N CYS A 148 -6.06 7.14 -6.68
CA CYS A 148 -5.16 6.19 -7.31
C CYS A 148 -5.37 6.18 -8.82
N VAL A 149 -4.30 6.04 -9.58
CA VAL A 149 -4.35 5.69 -11.00
C VAL A 149 -3.74 4.30 -11.16
N ALA A 150 -4.55 3.34 -11.64
CA ALA A 150 -4.13 1.93 -11.79
C ALA A 150 -3.33 1.72 -13.09
N LYS A 151 -2.20 2.42 -13.22
CA LYS A 151 -1.25 2.33 -14.34
C LYS A 151 0.17 2.29 -13.78
N TYR A 152 1.01 1.38 -14.26
CA TYR A 152 2.35 1.09 -13.74
C TYR A 152 3.42 1.19 -14.84
N PRO A 153 4.26 2.25 -14.86
CA PRO A 153 4.16 3.43 -14.01
C PRO A 153 3.02 4.36 -14.46
N THR A 154 2.49 5.15 -13.50
CA THR A 154 1.63 6.30 -13.80
C THR A 154 2.49 7.44 -14.30
N MET A 155 2.14 8.05 -15.43
CA MET A 155 2.83 9.23 -15.93
C MET A 155 2.22 10.51 -15.33
N PRO A 156 2.98 11.62 -15.23
CA PRO A 156 2.47 12.87 -14.66
C PRO A 156 1.15 13.36 -15.31
N GLU A 157 1.00 13.19 -16.61
CA GLU A 157 -0.20 13.54 -17.37
C GLU A 157 -1.42 12.64 -17.10
N ASP A 158 -1.21 11.47 -16.51
CA ASP A 158 -2.31 10.58 -16.09
C ASP A 158 -2.97 11.07 -14.77
N LEU A 159 -2.32 12.00 -14.05
CA LEU A 159 -2.80 12.52 -12.77
C LEU A 159 -3.70 13.72 -12.98
N ASP A 160 -4.88 13.69 -12.40
CA ASP A 160 -5.85 14.79 -12.43
C ASP A 160 -5.90 15.55 -11.09
N PHE A 161 -4.76 15.91 -10.54
CA PHE A 161 -4.69 16.54 -9.22
C PHE A 161 -5.47 17.87 -9.13
N LEU A 162 -5.67 18.58 -10.22
CA LEU A 162 -6.46 19.81 -10.19
C LEU A 162 -7.91 19.56 -9.77
N ASN A 163 -8.48 18.43 -10.15
CA ASN A 163 -9.86 18.04 -9.85
C ASN A 163 -9.98 17.06 -8.66
N VAL A 164 -8.86 16.53 -8.15
CA VAL A 164 -8.89 15.67 -6.95
C VAL A 164 -9.12 16.50 -5.70
N ASP A 165 -10.18 16.18 -4.96
CA ASP A 165 -10.49 16.78 -3.66
C ASP A 165 -9.90 15.94 -2.53
N PHE A 166 -8.76 16.35 -1.99
CA PHE A 166 -8.11 15.70 -0.84
C PHE A 166 -8.78 15.97 0.51
N SER A 167 -9.85 16.77 0.57
CA SER A 167 -10.71 16.79 1.75
C SER A 167 -11.62 15.56 1.83
N ARG A 168 -11.92 14.95 0.69
CA ARG A 168 -12.71 13.72 0.53
C ARG A 168 -11.87 12.48 0.36
N HIS A 169 -10.75 12.55 -0.41
CA HIS A 169 -9.75 11.51 -0.48
C HIS A 169 -8.77 11.66 0.69
N ALA A 170 -8.74 10.67 1.59
CA ALA A 170 -7.84 10.68 2.74
C ALA A 170 -6.36 10.63 2.33
N GLY A 171 -6.06 10.15 1.14
CA GLY A 171 -4.68 9.99 0.68
C GLY A 171 -4.54 9.63 -0.79
N PHE A 172 -3.32 9.24 -1.13
CA PHE A 172 -2.91 8.91 -2.47
C PHE A 172 -2.12 7.59 -2.50
N SER A 173 -2.55 6.64 -3.32
CA SER A 173 -1.79 5.43 -3.67
C SER A 173 -1.05 5.72 -4.97
N ASP A 174 0.27 5.93 -4.86
CA ASP A 174 1.13 6.55 -5.86
C ASP A 174 1.91 5.51 -6.67
N HIS A 175 1.67 5.45 -7.97
CA HIS A 175 2.39 4.59 -8.92
C HIS A 175 3.29 5.39 -9.90
N THR A 176 3.55 6.68 -9.61
CA THR A 176 4.46 7.48 -10.42
C THR A 176 5.92 7.15 -10.13
N ILE A 177 6.83 7.54 -11.01
CA ILE A 177 8.27 7.44 -10.75
C ILE A 177 8.71 8.64 -9.89
N GLY A 178 9.54 8.37 -8.88
CA GLY A 178 9.99 9.40 -7.92
C GLY A 178 8.94 9.73 -6.86
N ILE A 179 9.07 10.86 -6.18
CA ILE A 179 8.23 11.23 -5.02
C ILE A 179 7.44 12.53 -5.22
N THR A 180 7.60 13.21 -6.37
CA THR A 180 7.01 14.53 -6.61
C THR A 180 5.49 14.52 -6.50
N ALA A 181 4.82 13.52 -7.08
CA ALA A 181 3.36 13.42 -7.02
C ALA A 181 2.86 13.23 -5.58
N SER A 182 3.55 12.39 -4.80
CA SER A 182 3.26 12.23 -3.37
C SER A 182 3.38 13.54 -2.58
N LEU A 183 4.43 14.34 -2.84
CA LEU A 183 4.62 15.64 -2.17
C LEU A 183 3.52 16.65 -2.54
N ILE A 184 3.10 16.67 -3.80
CA ILE A 184 1.99 17.52 -4.25
C ILE A 184 0.68 17.09 -3.59
N ALA A 185 0.41 15.76 -3.52
CA ALA A 185 -0.78 15.24 -2.85
C ALA A 185 -0.83 15.65 -1.37
N MET A 186 0.30 15.53 -0.65
CA MET A 186 0.42 15.96 0.75
C MET A 186 0.15 17.47 0.90
N ALA A 187 0.78 18.30 0.07
CA ALA A 187 0.57 19.76 0.08
C ALA A 187 -0.88 20.15 -0.22
N ARG A 188 -1.64 19.30 -0.90
CA ARG A 188 -3.06 19.46 -1.20
C ARG A 188 -3.99 18.85 -0.13
N GLY A 189 -3.45 18.24 0.94
CA GLY A 189 -4.23 17.75 2.07
C GLY A 189 -4.34 16.23 2.18
N ALA A 190 -3.66 15.44 1.31
CA ALA A 190 -3.55 14.00 1.51
C ALA A 190 -2.82 13.71 2.83
N ARG A 191 -3.41 12.83 3.64
CA ARG A 191 -2.86 12.43 4.95
C ARG A 191 -2.26 11.04 4.96
N ILE A 192 -2.51 10.26 3.90
CA ILE A 192 -2.02 8.90 3.71
C ILE A 192 -1.32 8.84 2.36
N ILE A 193 -0.07 8.39 2.35
CA ILE A 193 0.66 8.10 1.12
C ILE A 193 1.05 6.63 1.14
N GLU A 194 0.65 5.92 0.10
CA GLU A 194 1.08 4.55 -0.17
C GLU A 194 1.90 4.54 -1.45
N LYS A 195 3.09 3.96 -1.40
CA LYS A 195 3.94 3.85 -2.59
C LYS A 195 4.83 2.62 -2.51
N HIS A 196 4.99 1.94 -3.67
CA HIS A 196 5.90 0.80 -3.78
C HIS A 196 7.31 1.12 -3.30
N PHE A 197 7.92 0.17 -2.60
CA PHE A 197 9.23 0.28 -2.00
C PHE A 197 10.12 -0.89 -2.37
N THR A 198 11.39 -0.60 -2.74
CA THR A 198 12.40 -1.60 -3.10
C THR A 198 13.76 -1.25 -2.48
N LEU A 199 14.64 -2.22 -2.34
CA LEU A 199 16.05 -1.98 -1.97
C LEU A 199 16.84 -1.36 -3.12
N ASP A 200 16.56 -1.79 -4.37
CA ASP A 200 17.21 -1.31 -5.58
C ASP A 200 16.24 -1.40 -6.77
N LYS A 201 16.11 -0.29 -7.50
CA LYS A 201 15.25 -0.19 -8.69
C LYS A 201 15.72 -1.04 -9.87
N GLN A 202 16.97 -1.52 -9.83
CA GLN A 202 17.55 -2.39 -10.85
C GLN A 202 17.30 -3.88 -10.60
N MET A 203 16.70 -4.25 -9.46
CA MET A 203 16.31 -5.62 -9.20
C MET A 203 15.29 -6.08 -10.25
N TYR A 204 15.36 -7.37 -10.60
CA TYR A 204 14.41 -7.97 -11.53
C TYR A 204 13.05 -8.16 -10.88
N GLY A 205 11.99 -7.74 -11.57
CA GLY A 205 10.60 -7.88 -11.14
C GLY A 205 9.73 -6.74 -11.67
N PRO A 206 8.39 -6.89 -11.63
CA PRO A 206 7.47 -5.95 -12.27
C PRO A 206 7.47 -4.56 -11.65
N ASP A 207 7.67 -4.46 -10.33
CA ASP A 207 7.41 -3.23 -9.58
C ASP A 207 8.68 -2.43 -9.21
N HIS A 208 9.86 -3.07 -9.25
CA HIS A 208 11.10 -2.46 -8.74
C HIS A 208 11.44 -1.13 -9.39
N SER A 209 11.35 -1.03 -10.72
CA SER A 209 11.77 0.17 -11.47
C SER A 209 10.93 1.41 -11.13
N GLY A 210 9.64 1.24 -10.81
CA GLY A 210 8.72 2.30 -10.41
C GLY A 210 8.71 2.60 -8.91
N SER A 211 9.29 1.72 -8.10
CA SER A 211 9.27 1.81 -6.63
C SER A 211 10.20 2.90 -6.09
N MET A 212 9.92 3.37 -4.88
CA MET A 212 10.88 4.16 -4.12
C MET A 212 12.05 3.29 -3.68
N ASN A 213 13.26 3.82 -3.75
CA ASN A 213 14.42 3.25 -3.08
C ASN A 213 14.55 3.83 -1.64
N PRO A 214 15.51 3.34 -0.80
CA PRO A 214 15.68 3.83 0.57
C PRO A 214 15.94 5.33 0.71
N ASN A 215 16.62 5.94 -0.27
CA ASN A 215 16.89 7.37 -0.24
C ASN A 215 15.61 8.18 -0.53
N GLU A 216 14.84 7.77 -1.52
CA GLU A 216 13.56 8.40 -1.86
C GLU A 216 12.55 8.28 -0.72
N LEU A 217 12.46 7.12 -0.04
CA LEU A 217 11.60 6.96 1.13
C LEU A 217 12.02 7.91 2.27
N GLY A 218 13.32 7.99 2.59
CA GLY A 218 13.81 8.91 3.62
C GLY A 218 13.58 10.38 3.25
N GLN A 219 13.66 10.75 1.98
CA GLN A 219 13.31 12.09 1.50
C GLN A 219 11.81 12.36 1.64
N LEU A 220 10.96 11.39 1.25
CA LEU A 220 9.50 11.50 1.36
C LEU A 220 9.08 11.75 2.81
N VAL A 221 9.59 10.97 3.77
CA VAL A 221 9.32 11.12 5.20
C VAL A 221 9.79 12.49 5.72
N ARG A 222 11.01 12.91 5.36
CA ARG A 222 11.50 14.22 5.78
C ARG A 222 10.65 15.36 5.23
N TYR A 223 10.28 15.32 3.97
CA TYR A 223 9.44 16.36 3.37
C TYR A 223 8.01 16.33 3.88
N SER A 224 7.46 15.15 4.22
CA SER A 224 6.14 15.08 4.83
C SER A 224 6.07 15.85 6.14
N GLN A 225 7.09 15.73 7.01
CA GLN A 225 7.19 16.50 8.25
C GLN A 225 7.27 18.01 8.00
N GLN A 226 8.09 18.43 7.03
CA GLN A 226 8.19 19.85 6.67
C GLN A 226 6.86 20.40 6.12
N ILE A 227 6.15 19.63 5.31
CA ILE A 227 4.84 20.03 4.79
C ILE A 227 3.82 20.16 5.94
N GLU A 228 3.79 19.21 6.87
CA GLU A 228 2.93 19.29 8.06
C GLU A 228 3.23 20.52 8.90
N ASP A 229 4.51 20.85 9.13
CA ASP A 229 4.92 22.05 9.87
C ASP A 229 4.49 23.33 9.14
N ILE A 230 4.70 23.41 7.82
CA ILE A 230 4.32 24.57 6.99
C ILE A 230 2.81 24.77 6.97
N LEU A 231 2.03 23.70 6.89
CA LEU A 231 0.57 23.74 6.87
C LEU A 231 -0.04 23.94 8.28
N GLY A 232 0.76 23.96 9.33
CA GLY A 232 0.31 24.17 10.71
C GLY A 232 -0.41 22.96 11.33
N HIS A 233 -0.25 21.76 10.77
CA HIS A 233 -0.88 20.55 11.30
C HIS A 233 -0.21 20.02 12.58
N ASN A 234 1.01 20.47 12.90
CA ASN A 234 1.78 20.09 14.11
C ASN A 234 1.60 21.06 15.30
N THR A 235 0.54 21.85 15.38
CA THR A 235 0.34 22.83 16.46
C THR A 235 -0.24 22.24 17.76
N ALA A 236 -0.13 20.94 17.98
CA ALA A 236 -0.41 20.30 19.27
C ALA A 236 0.89 19.77 19.88
N LYS A 237 1.66 20.68 20.51
CA LYS A 237 2.62 20.33 21.57
C LYS A 237 2.03 20.65 22.91
#